data_3bb25645e73c699eee2d567bcea6110e
#
_entry.id   3bb25645e73c699eee2d567bcea6110e
#
_cell.length_a   1.000
_cell.length_b   1.000
_cell.length_c   1.000
_cell.angle_alpha   90.00
_cell.angle_beta   90.00
_cell.angle_gamma   90.00
#
_symmetry.space_group_name_H-M   'P 1'
#
loop_
_entity.id
_entity.type
_entity.pdbx_description
1 polymer ?
#
loop_
_entity_poly.entity_id
_entity_poly.type
_entity_poly.pdbx_seq_one_letter_code
_entity_poly.pdbx_strand_id
1 'polypeptide(L)'
;PVYGLQFHPEVTHTPDGSTILHNFLHQVCHCQGNWKMDSFAETTIDGIKEKVGNRRVICGLSGGVDSAVTAALLDRAIGKQLICILVDNGLLRQGEVELVRDTFNQHFKTDLHVSDAADRFLKALDSVVDPQEKRRIIGHSFIDVFREEAEPYRDAEFLAQGTLYPDVIESGATADGPAATIKLHHNVGGLPEELGLTLVEPLRDLFKDEVRRLGSRLGLPDEMIWRHPFPGPGLAVRCLGAVTRDRLERLRLADAIVIEEIRRAKLYRQTSQVFAVLLPVQSVGVMGDARTYSEVIAIRAVETEDFMTADWVRLPYEVLAVISSRII
;
A
#
# COMPACT_ATOMS: atom_id res chain seq x y z
N PRO A 1 -37.46 0.13 -15.42
CA PRO A 1 -37.95 0.24 -14.07
C PRO A 1 -36.85 0.81 -13.16
N VAL A 2 -37.22 1.58 -12.13
CA VAL A 2 -36.33 2.12 -11.10
C VAL A 2 -36.69 1.43 -9.78
N TYR A 3 -35.68 0.91 -9.07
CA TYR A 3 -35.84 0.27 -7.77
C TYR A 3 -35.08 1.08 -6.73
N GLY A 4 -35.67 1.25 -5.53
CA GLY A 4 -35.05 1.95 -4.41
C GLY A 4 -35.00 1.04 -3.18
N LEU A 5 -33.92 1.12 -2.43
CA LEU A 5 -33.73 0.42 -1.15
C LEU A 5 -33.50 1.46 -0.04
N GLN A 6 -34.04 1.17 1.16
CA GLN A 6 -33.81 2.00 2.35
C GLN A 6 -32.79 1.37 3.32
N PHE A 7 -31.94 0.50 2.82
CA PHE A 7 -30.89 -0.16 3.55
C PHE A 7 -29.71 -0.40 2.61
N HIS A 8 -28.57 -0.77 3.16
CA HIS A 8 -27.33 -1.03 2.43
C HIS A 8 -27.21 -2.54 2.12
N PRO A 9 -27.46 -2.98 0.87
CA PRO A 9 -27.31 -4.39 0.51
C PRO A 9 -25.85 -4.84 0.40
N GLU A 10 -24.90 -3.89 0.27
CA GLU A 10 -23.47 -4.13 0.11
C GLU A 10 -22.76 -4.43 1.44
N VAL A 11 -23.36 -4.11 2.59
CA VAL A 11 -22.71 -4.29 3.88
C VAL A 11 -22.90 -5.71 4.45
N THR A 12 -21.92 -6.17 5.22
CA THR A 12 -21.92 -7.52 5.86
C THR A 12 -23.09 -7.78 6.80
N HIS A 13 -23.65 -6.73 7.38
CA HIS A 13 -24.82 -6.80 8.27
C HIS A 13 -26.15 -7.07 7.53
N THR A 14 -26.13 -7.10 6.20
CA THR A 14 -27.30 -7.51 5.38
C THR A 14 -27.03 -8.92 4.83
N PRO A 15 -27.49 -9.99 5.52
CA PRO A 15 -27.14 -11.38 5.17
C PRO A 15 -27.47 -11.77 3.72
N ASP A 16 -28.59 -11.27 3.17
CA ASP A 16 -29.05 -11.55 1.81
C ASP A 16 -28.67 -10.47 0.79
N GLY A 17 -27.82 -9.52 1.18
CA GLY A 17 -27.42 -8.37 0.35
C GLY A 17 -26.85 -8.78 -1.00
N SER A 18 -25.93 -9.74 -1.01
CA SER A 18 -25.35 -10.29 -2.25
C SER A 18 -26.39 -10.93 -3.17
N THR A 19 -27.39 -11.62 -2.60
CA THR A 19 -28.49 -12.22 -3.38
C THR A 19 -29.38 -11.16 -4.01
N ILE A 20 -29.68 -10.08 -3.28
CA ILE A 20 -30.45 -8.94 -3.79
C ILE A 20 -29.72 -8.28 -4.96
N LEU A 21 -28.41 -7.99 -4.80
CA LEU A 21 -27.58 -7.40 -5.85
C LEU A 21 -27.48 -8.34 -7.06
N HIS A 22 -27.27 -9.63 -6.84
CA HIS A 22 -27.19 -10.63 -7.91
C HIS A 22 -28.50 -10.69 -8.72
N ASN A 23 -29.66 -10.76 -8.05
CA ASN A 23 -30.95 -10.77 -8.71
C ASN A 23 -31.20 -9.49 -9.50
N PHE A 24 -30.85 -8.33 -8.94
CA PHE A 24 -30.97 -7.07 -9.66
C PHE A 24 -30.11 -7.04 -10.93
N LEU A 25 -28.83 -7.41 -10.82
CA LEU A 25 -27.91 -7.39 -11.97
C LEU A 25 -28.32 -8.40 -13.05
N HIS A 26 -28.65 -9.63 -12.67
CA HIS A 26 -28.85 -10.70 -13.65
C HIS A 26 -30.30 -10.87 -14.09
N GLN A 27 -31.29 -10.68 -13.22
CA GLN A 27 -32.70 -10.85 -13.56
C GLN A 27 -33.37 -9.57 -14.02
N VAL A 28 -32.97 -8.42 -13.47
CA VAL A 28 -33.57 -7.11 -13.84
C VAL A 28 -32.76 -6.42 -14.93
N CYS A 29 -31.43 -6.31 -14.77
CA CYS A 29 -30.55 -5.63 -15.72
C CYS A 29 -30.04 -6.55 -16.84
N HIS A 30 -30.24 -7.86 -16.74
CA HIS A 30 -29.77 -8.85 -17.71
C HIS A 30 -28.26 -8.82 -17.97
N CYS A 31 -27.46 -8.46 -16.98
CA CYS A 31 -26.01 -8.45 -17.09
C CYS A 31 -25.47 -9.88 -17.33
N GLN A 32 -24.59 -10.03 -18.31
CA GLN A 32 -24.10 -11.34 -18.77
C GLN A 32 -22.98 -11.94 -17.90
N GLY A 33 -22.40 -11.17 -16.97
CA GLY A 33 -21.28 -11.63 -16.13
C GLY A 33 -20.02 -12.00 -16.93
N ASN A 34 -19.76 -11.29 -18.04
CA ASN A 34 -18.66 -11.56 -18.96
C ASN A 34 -17.32 -10.92 -18.57
N TRP A 35 -17.26 -10.25 -17.42
CA TRP A 35 -16.03 -9.68 -16.88
C TRP A 35 -15.08 -10.78 -16.40
N LYS A 36 -13.93 -10.92 -17.06
CA LYS A 36 -12.91 -11.95 -16.76
C LYS A 36 -11.54 -11.32 -16.68
N MET A 37 -10.77 -11.65 -15.63
CA MET A 37 -9.42 -11.11 -15.41
C MET A 37 -8.42 -11.46 -16.52
N ASP A 38 -8.56 -12.59 -17.17
CA ASP A 38 -7.67 -12.96 -18.28
C ASP A 38 -7.85 -12.02 -19.48
N SER A 39 -9.09 -11.80 -19.88
CA SER A 39 -9.42 -10.88 -20.98
C SER A 39 -9.05 -9.43 -20.61
N PHE A 40 -9.22 -9.07 -19.34
CA PHE A 40 -8.81 -7.76 -18.86
C PHE A 40 -7.30 -7.55 -18.99
N ALA A 41 -6.50 -8.53 -18.53
CA ALA A 41 -5.04 -8.43 -18.59
C ALA A 41 -4.54 -8.24 -20.03
N GLU A 42 -5.02 -9.07 -20.96
CA GLU A 42 -4.64 -9.00 -22.38
C GLU A 42 -5.05 -7.65 -23.01
N THR A 43 -6.31 -7.25 -22.82
CA THR A 43 -6.81 -5.97 -23.36
C THR A 43 -6.04 -4.79 -22.79
N THR A 44 -5.72 -4.81 -21.48
CA THR A 44 -4.95 -3.74 -20.84
C THR A 44 -3.51 -3.69 -21.37
N ILE A 45 -2.85 -4.83 -21.53
CA ILE A 45 -1.49 -4.91 -22.10
C ILE A 45 -1.47 -4.33 -23.52
N ASP A 46 -2.44 -4.69 -24.35
CA ASP A 46 -2.51 -4.17 -25.72
C ASP A 46 -2.83 -2.67 -25.77
N GLY A 47 -3.75 -2.20 -24.91
CA GLY A 47 -4.02 -0.77 -24.77
C GLY A 47 -2.81 0.04 -24.30
N ILE A 48 -1.99 -0.53 -23.37
CA ILE A 48 -0.72 0.09 -22.95
C ILE A 48 0.25 0.19 -24.13
N LYS A 49 0.43 -0.88 -24.91
CA LYS A 49 1.31 -0.89 -26.09
C LYS A 49 0.90 0.19 -27.10
N GLU A 50 -0.39 0.28 -27.39
CA GLU A 50 -0.93 1.28 -28.33
C GLU A 50 -0.70 2.71 -27.81
N LYS A 51 -1.02 2.96 -26.54
CA LYS A 51 -0.88 4.28 -25.91
C LYS A 51 0.57 4.73 -25.82
N VAL A 52 1.46 3.85 -25.38
CA VAL A 52 2.87 4.16 -25.13
C VAL A 52 3.68 4.17 -26.42
N GLY A 53 3.45 3.22 -27.34
CA GLY A 53 4.25 3.08 -28.56
C GLY A 53 5.72 2.84 -28.22
N ASN A 54 6.61 3.67 -28.79
CA ASN A 54 8.06 3.56 -28.57
C ASN A 54 8.58 4.49 -27.44
N ARG A 55 7.69 5.11 -26.65
CA ARG A 55 8.06 6.07 -25.62
C ARG A 55 8.36 5.36 -24.30
N ARG A 56 8.94 6.08 -23.36
CA ARG A 56 9.31 5.55 -22.04
C ARG A 56 8.27 5.91 -20.98
N VAL A 57 8.16 5.05 -19.98
CA VAL A 57 7.23 5.19 -18.85
C VAL A 57 8.03 5.12 -17.55
N ILE A 58 7.82 6.08 -16.65
CA ILE A 58 8.33 6.02 -15.28
C ILE A 58 7.23 5.43 -14.37
N CYS A 59 7.60 4.53 -13.47
CA CYS A 59 6.71 3.94 -12.47
C CYS A 59 7.33 4.05 -11.08
N GLY A 60 6.67 4.78 -10.19
CA GLY A 60 7.04 4.81 -8.77
C GLY A 60 6.55 3.56 -8.05
N LEU A 61 7.45 2.87 -7.37
CA LEU A 61 7.11 1.70 -6.58
C LEU A 61 7.00 2.09 -5.10
N SER A 62 5.89 1.72 -4.48
CA SER A 62 5.65 1.89 -3.04
C SER A 62 5.86 0.60 -2.24
N GLY A 63 6.21 -0.51 -2.91
CA GLY A 63 6.20 -1.85 -2.32
C GLY A 63 4.78 -2.40 -2.06
N GLY A 64 3.73 -1.67 -2.42
CA GLY A 64 2.34 -2.11 -2.36
C GLY A 64 1.95 -2.96 -3.57
N VAL A 65 0.86 -3.76 -3.43
CA VAL A 65 0.37 -4.64 -4.50
C VAL A 65 -0.03 -3.84 -5.75
N ASP A 66 -0.60 -2.65 -5.60
CA ASP A 66 -1.09 -1.86 -6.74
C ASP A 66 0.05 -1.40 -7.65
N SER A 67 1.10 -0.81 -7.07
CA SER A 67 2.29 -0.42 -7.83
C SER A 67 3.01 -1.62 -8.44
N ALA A 68 3.05 -2.76 -7.74
CA ALA A 68 3.66 -3.98 -8.25
C ALA A 68 2.88 -4.58 -9.44
N VAL A 69 1.54 -4.63 -9.36
CA VAL A 69 0.69 -5.12 -10.46
C VAL A 69 0.74 -4.16 -11.65
N THR A 70 0.74 -2.85 -11.39
CA THR A 70 0.94 -1.83 -12.43
C THR A 70 2.25 -2.05 -13.18
N ALA A 71 3.37 -2.20 -12.45
CA ALA A 71 4.68 -2.47 -13.03
C ALA A 71 4.70 -3.80 -13.82
N ALA A 72 4.05 -4.86 -13.31
CA ALA A 72 3.99 -6.16 -13.98
C ALA A 72 3.22 -6.11 -15.32
N LEU A 73 2.12 -5.35 -15.39
CA LEU A 73 1.40 -5.11 -16.64
C LEU A 73 2.25 -4.33 -17.64
N LEU A 74 2.91 -3.28 -17.18
CA LEU A 74 3.79 -2.45 -18.01
C LEU A 74 5.01 -3.23 -18.49
N ASP A 75 5.67 -4.02 -17.64
CA ASP A 75 6.81 -4.85 -18.04
C ASP A 75 6.43 -5.84 -19.16
N ARG A 76 5.24 -6.47 -19.05
CA ARG A 76 4.72 -7.35 -20.10
C ARG A 76 4.36 -6.60 -21.39
N ALA A 77 3.88 -5.37 -21.29
CA ALA A 77 3.47 -4.58 -22.43
C ALA A 77 4.66 -3.96 -23.18
N ILE A 78 5.57 -3.32 -22.47
CA ILE A 78 6.60 -2.43 -23.03
C ILE A 78 8.05 -2.79 -22.62
N GLY A 79 8.23 -3.75 -21.69
CA GLY A 79 9.55 -4.25 -21.29
C GLY A 79 10.53 -3.14 -20.91
N LYS A 80 11.66 -3.04 -21.60
CA LYS A 80 12.74 -2.09 -21.31
C LYS A 80 12.40 -0.59 -21.44
N GLN A 81 11.22 -0.24 -21.96
CA GLN A 81 10.74 1.14 -22.00
C GLN A 81 10.21 1.59 -20.61
N LEU A 82 9.95 0.63 -19.71
CA LEU A 82 9.56 0.88 -18.33
C LEU A 82 10.79 1.19 -17.48
N ILE A 83 10.69 2.23 -16.64
CA ILE A 83 11.68 2.61 -15.63
C ILE A 83 10.97 2.54 -14.28
N CYS A 84 11.45 1.68 -13.39
CA CYS A 84 10.90 1.55 -12.04
C CYS A 84 11.81 2.25 -11.02
N ILE A 85 11.22 3.11 -10.20
CA ILE A 85 11.94 3.84 -9.13
C ILE A 85 11.32 3.48 -7.78
N LEU A 86 12.12 2.93 -6.88
CA LEU A 86 11.77 2.71 -5.48
C LEU A 86 12.56 3.68 -4.61
N VAL A 87 11.86 4.51 -3.84
CA VAL A 87 12.50 5.38 -2.86
C VAL A 87 12.52 4.69 -1.49
N ASP A 88 13.71 4.31 -1.04
CA ASP A 88 13.92 3.90 0.35
C ASP A 88 14.04 5.14 1.23
N ASN A 89 12.95 5.46 1.89
CA ASN A 89 12.84 6.61 2.80
C ASN A 89 13.29 6.28 4.24
N GLY A 90 13.82 5.07 4.50
CA GLY A 90 14.20 4.61 5.83
C GLY A 90 13.03 4.32 6.77
N LEU A 91 11.77 4.45 6.29
CA LEU A 91 10.55 4.27 7.06
C LEU A 91 9.82 2.97 6.70
N LEU A 92 10.40 2.15 5.85
CA LEU A 92 9.88 0.87 5.43
C LEU A 92 10.08 -0.20 6.51
N ARG A 93 9.30 -1.28 6.42
CA ARG A 93 9.46 -2.47 7.27
C ARG A 93 10.78 -3.19 6.99
N GLN A 94 11.15 -4.07 7.89
CA GLN A 94 12.31 -4.92 7.71
C GLN A 94 12.17 -5.79 6.45
N GLY A 95 13.18 -5.79 5.60
CA GLY A 95 13.25 -6.63 4.40
C GLY A 95 12.36 -6.20 3.23
N GLU A 96 11.67 -5.05 3.31
CA GLU A 96 10.77 -4.62 2.23
C GLU A 96 11.49 -4.19 0.96
N VAL A 97 12.61 -3.48 1.08
CA VAL A 97 13.41 -3.06 -0.07
C VAL A 97 13.99 -4.28 -0.78
N GLU A 98 14.51 -5.22 0.01
CA GLU A 98 15.07 -6.50 -0.46
C GLU A 98 13.99 -7.32 -1.18
N LEU A 99 12.81 -7.45 -0.59
CA LEU A 99 11.69 -8.18 -1.19
C LEU A 99 11.30 -7.59 -2.57
N VAL A 100 11.20 -6.28 -2.67
CA VAL A 100 10.90 -5.62 -3.95
C VAL A 100 12.02 -5.87 -4.95
N ARG A 101 13.29 -5.67 -4.55
CA ARG A 101 14.47 -5.90 -5.41
C ARG A 101 14.54 -7.32 -5.92
N ASP A 102 14.38 -8.31 -5.04
CA ASP A 102 14.44 -9.73 -5.39
C ASP A 102 13.29 -10.12 -6.32
N THR A 103 12.08 -9.62 -6.04
CA THR A 103 10.92 -9.85 -6.92
C THR A 103 11.17 -9.27 -8.31
N PHE A 104 11.69 -8.05 -8.41
CA PHE A 104 11.99 -7.44 -9.69
C PHE A 104 13.08 -8.22 -10.45
N ASN A 105 14.16 -8.57 -9.79
CA ASN A 105 15.25 -9.35 -10.41
C ASN A 105 14.80 -10.73 -10.93
N GLN A 106 13.79 -11.34 -10.30
CA GLN A 106 13.32 -12.68 -10.66
C GLN A 106 12.20 -12.68 -11.70
N HIS A 107 11.34 -11.66 -11.69
CA HIS A 107 10.08 -11.67 -12.43
C HIS A 107 9.98 -10.61 -13.54
N PHE A 108 10.86 -9.60 -13.54
CA PHE A 108 10.76 -8.47 -14.46
C PHE A 108 11.99 -8.38 -15.38
N LYS A 109 11.77 -7.84 -16.57
CA LYS A 109 12.83 -7.53 -17.55
C LYS A 109 13.35 -6.10 -17.41
N THR A 110 12.69 -5.34 -16.58
CA THR A 110 12.92 -3.91 -16.33
C THR A 110 13.90 -3.72 -15.20
N ASP A 111 14.82 -2.77 -15.34
CA ASP A 111 15.73 -2.38 -14.27
C ASP A 111 14.98 -1.63 -13.17
N LEU A 112 15.25 -2.01 -11.93
CA LEU A 112 14.77 -1.32 -10.75
C LEU A 112 15.85 -0.35 -10.24
N HIS A 113 15.54 0.94 -10.25
CA HIS A 113 16.36 1.96 -9.59
C HIS A 113 15.89 2.12 -8.13
N VAL A 114 16.79 1.87 -7.18
CA VAL A 114 16.52 2.04 -5.74
C VAL A 114 17.30 3.25 -5.24
N SER A 115 16.57 4.28 -4.83
CA SER A 115 17.14 5.50 -4.24
C SER A 115 17.20 5.38 -2.73
N ASP A 116 18.38 5.46 -2.12
CA ASP A 116 18.54 5.54 -0.67
C ASP A 116 18.44 7.01 -0.23
N ALA A 117 17.29 7.36 0.30
CA ALA A 117 16.98 8.69 0.81
C ALA A 117 16.75 8.73 2.33
N ALA A 118 17.07 7.64 3.06
CA ALA A 118 16.75 7.48 4.48
C ALA A 118 17.23 8.67 5.33
N ASP A 119 18.46 9.14 5.12
CA ASP A 119 19.03 10.27 5.87
C ASP A 119 18.27 11.58 5.64
N ARG A 120 17.83 11.82 4.41
CA ARG A 120 17.05 13.01 4.03
C ARG A 120 15.72 13.04 4.77
N PHE A 121 14.98 11.92 4.77
CA PHE A 121 13.69 11.83 5.45
C PHE A 121 13.83 11.93 6.97
N LEU A 122 14.82 11.27 7.57
CA LEU A 122 15.07 11.34 9.00
C LEU A 122 15.44 12.76 9.45
N LYS A 123 16.26 13.45 8.67
CA LYS A 123 16.61 14.84 8.94
C LYS A 123 15.39 15.77 8.85
N ALA A 124 14.52 15.57 7.87
CA ALA A 124 13.31 16.36 7.71
C ALA A 124 12.28 16.11 8.83
N LEU A 125 12.31 14.91 9.46
CA LEU A 125 11.44 14.53 10.56
C LEU A 125 12.02 14.84 11.94
N ASP A 126 13.20 15.46 12.01
CA ASP A 126 13.81 15.78 13.29
C ASP A 126 12.88 16.63 14.16
N SER A 127 12.68 16.18 15.41
CA SER A 127 11.81 16.83 16.41
C SER A 127 10.31 16.92 16.05
N VAL A 128 9.89 16.32 14.91
CA VAL A 128 8.48 16.32 14.48
C VAL A 128 7.71 15.22 15.23
N VAL A 129 6.69 15.59 15.99
CA VAL A 129 5.86 14.65 16.78
C VAL A 129 4.44 14.49 16.25
N ASP A 130 3.88 15.54 15.67
CA ASP A 130 2.51 15.54 15.14
C ASP A 130 2.36 14.60 13.92
N PRO A 131 1.38 13.65 13.93
CA PRO A 131 1.22 12.69 12.85
C PRO A 131 0.85 13.32 11.50
N GLN A 132 0.11 14.41 11.48
CA GLN A 132 -0.28 15.08 10.23
C GLN A 132 0.92 15.80 9.63
N GLU A 133 1.71 16.48 10.48
CA GLU A 133 2.93 17.13 10.06
C GLU A 133 3.97 16.11 9.52
N LYS A 134 4.12 14.95 10.18
CA LYS A 134 4.94 13.85 9.64
C LYS A 134 4.50 13.44 8.24
N ARG A 135 3.19 13.25 8.03
CA ARG A 135 2.64 12.89 6.71
C ARG A 135 2.95 13.95 5.66
N ARG A 136 2.75 15.22 6.00
CA ARG A 136 3.00 16.35 5.11
C ARG A 136 4.46 16.41 4.69
N ILE A 137 5.39 16.34 5.66
CA ILE A 137 6.84 16.37 5.39
C ILE A 137 7.27 15.18 4.55
N ILE A 138 6.82 13.97 4.88
CA ILE A 138 7.17 12.76 4.13
C ILE A 138 6.65 12.85 2.69
N GLY A 139 5.42 13.32 2.51
CA GLY A 139 4.84 13.50 1.17
C GLY A 139 5.66 14.47 0.31
N HIS A 140 6.01 15.65 0.83
CA HIS A 140 6.84 16.61 0.10
C HIS A 140 8.25 16.08 -0.19
N SER A 141 8.90 15.50 0.83
CA SER A 141 10.23 14.92 0.64
C SER A 141 10.24 13.80 -0.41
N PHE A 142 9.15 12.99 -0.46
CA PHE A 142 9.02 11.94 -1.47
C PHE A 142 8.92 12.53 -2.89
N ILE A 143 8.12 13.56 -3.08
CA ILE A 143 7.98 14.26 -4.37
C ILE A 143 9.32 14.80 -4.83
N ASP A 144 10.05 15.47 -3.94
CA ASP A 144 11.36 16.06 -4.25
C ASP A 144 12.39 14.98 -4.65
N VAL A 145 12.50 13.89 -3.86
CA VAL A 145 13.40 12.78 -4.18
C VAL A 145 13.01 12.12 -5.49
N PHE A 146 11.71 11.83 -5.68
CA PHE A 146 11.24 11.18 -6.90
C PHE A 146 11.54 12.04 -8.14
N ARG A 147 11.38 13.35 -8.04
CA ARG A 147 11.70 14.29 -9.13
C ARG A 147 13.19 14.26 -9.47
N GLU A 148 14.07 14.29 -8.45
CA GLU A 148 15.52 14.20 -8.64
C GLU A 148 15.92 12.87 -9.31
N GLU A 149 15.32 11.76 -8.88
CA GLU A 149 15.58 10.44 -9.45
C GLU A 149 14.99 10.23 -10.85
N ALA A 150 13.93 10.97 -11.19
CA ALA A 150 13.35 10.97 -12.53
C ALA A 150 14.13 11.82 -13.53
N GLU A 151 14.98 12.75 -13.05
CA GLU A 151 15.75 13.69 -13.88
C GLU A 151 16.59 13.04 -14.98
N PRO A 152 17.29 11.90 -14.76
CA PRO A 152 18.02 11.20 -15.81
C PRO A 152 17.15 10.65 -16.93
N TYR A 153 15.84 10.59 -16.73
CA TYR A 153 14.84 9.97 -17.61
C TYR A 153 13.88 11.01 -18.22
N ARG A 154 14.37 12.21 -18.52
CA ARG A 154 13.55 13.31 -19.10
C ARG A 154 12.98 13.02 -20.48
N ASP A 155 13.45 11.96 -21.11
CA ASP A 155 12.92 11.42 -22.37
C ASP A 155 11.65 10.56 -22.16
N ALA A 156 11.28 10.29 -20.91
CA ALA A 156 10.00 9.65 -20.59
C ALA A 156 8.85 10.65 -20.81
N GLU A 157 7.75 10.16 -21.38
CA GLU A 157 6.55 10.97 -21.61
C GLU A 157 5.37 10.55 -20.71
N PHE A 158 5.52 9.42 -19.99
CA PHE A 158 4.45 8.87 -19.19
C PHE A 158 4.89 8.58 -17.75
N LEU A 159 3.93 8.80 -16.82
CA LEU A 159 4.00 8.35 -15.43
C LEU A 159 2.92 7.30 -15.19
N ALA A 160 3.33 6.14 -14.71
CA ALA A 160 2.39 5.09 -14.33
C ALA A 160 1.94 5.23 -12.87
N GLN A 161 0.64 5.11 -12.64
CA GLN A 161 0.02 5.14 -11.31
C GLN A 161 -0.89 3.94 -11.12
N GLY A 162 -0.87 3.38 -9.91
CA GLY A 162 -1.74 2.27 -9.49
C GLY A 162 -3.08 2.75 -8.93
N THR A 163 -3.70 3.74 -9.56
CA THR A 163 -5.04 4.25 -9.20
C THR A 163 -6.07 3.14 -9.35
N LEU A 164 -6.93 2.95 -8.37
CA LEU A 164 -8.02 1.99 -8.37
C LEU A 164 -9.37 2.66 -8.57
N TYR A 165 -10.40 1.87 -8.89
CA TYR A 165 -11.74 2.39 -9.08
C TYR A 165 -12.32 3.12 -7.86
N PRO A 166 -12.16 2.67 -6.60
CA PRO A 166 -12.53 3.45 -5.41
C PRO A 166 -11.88 4.84 -5.36
N ASP A 167 -10.59 4.95 -5.72
CA ASP A 167 -9.89 6.25 -5.75
C ASP A 167 -10.52 7.22 -6.75
N VAL A 168 -11.02 6.68 -7.89
CA VAL A 168 -11.71 7.48 -8.92
C VAL A 168 -13.05 7.99 -8.41
N ILE A 169 -13.85 7.11 -7.75
CA ILE A 169 -15.16 7.50 -7.18
C ILE A 169 -14.98 8.58 -6.11
N GLU A 170 -14.05 8.39 -5.18
CA GLU A 170 -13.74 9.37 -4.15
C GLU A 170 -13.26 10.69 -4.75
N SER A 171 -12.53 10.63 -5.87
CA SER A 171 -12.05 11.83 -6.60
C SER A 171 -13.15 12.61 -7.27
N GLY A 172 -14.16 11.95 -7.81
CA GLY A 172 -15.31 12.58 -8.47
C GLY A 172 -16.29 13.24 -7.51
N ALA A 173 -16.39 12.74 -6.27
CA ALA A 173 -17.37 13.22 -5.29
C ALA A 173 -16.97 14.50 -4.54
N THR A 174 -15.75 15.03 -4.71
CA THR A 174 -15.17 16.00 -3.76
C THR A 174 -14.54 17.24 -4.39
N ALA A 175 -15.07 17.73 -5.51
CA ALA A 175 -14.58 19.01 -6.08
C ALA A 175 -14.69 20.17 -5.08
N ASP A 176 -15.60 20.12 -4.08
CA ASP A 176 -15.86 21.22 -3.13
C ASP A 176 -16.00 20.79 -1.65
N GLY A 177 -15.50 19.64 -1.20
CA GLY A 177 -15.70 19.14 0.17
C GLY A 177 -14.43 18.96 1.01
N PRO A 178 -14.55 18.83 2.37
CA PRO A 178 -13.42 18.60 3.29
C PRO A 178 -12.64 17.31 3.03
N ALA A 179 -13.15 16.40 2.20
CA ALA A 179 -12.45 15.19 1.74
C ALA A 179 -11.31 15.48 0.74
N ALA A 180 -11.23 16.68 0.15
CA ALA A 180 -10.12 17.08 -0.71
C ALA A 180 -8.75 17.03 0.01
N THR A 181 -8.75 17.20 1.35
CA THR A 181 -7.53 17.17 2.17
C THR A 181 -6.98 15.76 2.39
N ILE A 182 -7.80 14.71 2.24
CA ILE A 182 -7.38 13.30 2.44
C ILE A 182 -6.63 12.78 1.20
N LYS A 183 -6.84 13.39 0.03
CA LYS A 183 -6.32 12.93 -1.27
C LYS A 183 -4.86 13.19 -1.55
N LEU A 184 -4.23 14.13 -0.86
CA LEU A 184 -2.80 14.44 -1.02
C LEU A 184 -1.88 13.25 -0.64
N HIS A 185 -2.44 12.16 -0.11
CA HIS A 185 -1.66 11.06 0.47
C HIS A 185 -1.69 9.75 -0.32
N HIS A 186 -2.59 9.57 -1.29
CA HIS A 186 -2.71 8.33 -2.07
C HIS A 186 -2.22 8.43 -3.50
N ASN A 187 -2.28 9.61 -4.10
CA ASN A 187 -1.68 9.89 -5.39
C ASN A 187 -0.60 10.95 -5.20
N VAL A 188 0.50 10.82 -5.92
CA VAL A 188 1.57 11.81 -6.02
C VAL A 188 0.98 13.05 -6.73
N GLY A 189 0.00 13.69 -6.04
CA GLY A 189 -0.80 14.77 -6.59
C GLY A 189 0.09 15.93 -7.02
N GLY A 190 -0.06 16.37 -8.27
CA GLY A 190 0.73 17.44 -8.88
C GLY A 190 2.02 16.98 -9.57
N LEU A 191 2.57 15.83 -9.24
CA LEU A 191 3.83 15.34 -9.85
C LEU A 191 3.73 15.16 -11.38
N PRO A 192 2.63 14.61 -11.96
CA PRO A 192 2.50 14.50 -13.41
C PRO A 192 2.53 15.86 -14.11
N GLU A 193 1.84 16.84 -13.54
CA GLU A 193 1.76 18.21 -14.09
C GLU A 193 3.12 18.91 -13.97
N GLU A 194 3.80 18.78 -12.84
CA GLU A 194 5.14 19.37 -12.61
C GLU A 194 6.22 18.75 -13.49
N LEU A 195 6.13 17.47 -13.82
CA LEU A 195 7.05 16.76 -14.70
C LEU A 195 6.63 16.82 -16.18
N GLY A 196 5.44 17.34 -16.50
CA GLY A 196 4.89 17.34 -17.86
C GLY A 196 4.61 15.94 -18.40
N LEU A 197 4.36 14.95 -17.54
CA LEU A 197 4.13 13.56 -17.90
C LEU A 197 2.64 13.23 -18.04
N THR A 198 2.32 12.41 -19.03
CA THR A 198 0.96 11.89 -19.21
C THR A 198 0.74 10.64 -18.34
N LEU A 199 -0.42 10.56 -17.65
CA LEU A 199 -0.73 9.42 -16.79
C LEU A 199 -1.08 8.15 -17.57
N VAL A 200 -0.57 7.01 -17.06
CA VAL A 200 -1.00 5.66 -17.43
C VAL A 200 -1.50 4.96 -16.17
N GLU A 201 -2.80 4.67 -16.11
CA GLU A 201 -3.50 4.13 -14.95
C GLU A 201 -4.17 2.78 -15.30
N PRO A 202 -3.41 1.68 -15.40
CA PRO A 202 -3.91 0.42 -15.93
C PRO A 202 -4.90 -0.30 -15.00
N LEU A 203 -5.01 0.11 -13.73
CA LEU A 203 -5.87 -0.51 -12.73
C LEU A 203 -7.12 0.31 -12.41
N ARG A 204 -7.36 1.40 -13.14
CA ARG A 204 -8.37 2.41 -12.84
C ARG A 204 -9.81 1.86 -12.71
N ASP A 205 -10.10 0.77 -13.40
CA ASP A 205 -11.42 0.14 -13.42
C ASP A 205 -11.53 -1.07 -12.48
N LEU A 206 -10.51 -1.33 -11.66
CA LEU A 206 -10.44 -2.51 -10.79
C LEU A 206 -10.65 -2.17 -9.32
N PHE A 207 -11.28 -3.10 -8.62
CA PHE A 207 -11.29 -3.15 -7.16
C PHE A 207 -10.06 -3.89 -6.62
N LYS A 208 -9.76 -3.72 -5.34
CA LYS A 208 -8.57 -4.25 -4.68
C LYS A 208 -8.43 -5.78 -4.76
N ASP A 209 -9.54 -6.50 -4.65
CA ASP A 209 -9.57 -7.96 -4.76
C ASP A 209 -9.30 -8.43 -6.19
N GLU A 210 -9.74 -7.66 -7.20
CA GLU A 210 -9.45 -7.91 -8.61
C GLU A 210 -7.97 -7.67 -8.93
N VAL A 211 -7.37 -6.60 -8.34
CA VAL A 211 -5.93 -6.34 -8.46
C VAL A 211 -5.10 -7.49 -7.88
N ARG A 212 -5.51 -8.05 -6.73
CA ARG A 212 -4.85 -9.22 -6.15
C ARG A 212 -4.95 -10.46 -7.05
N ARG A 213 -6.14 -10.72 -7.61
CA ARG A 213 -6.36 -11.81 -8.58
C ARG A 213 -5.50 -11.63 -9.83
N LEU A 214 -5.44 -10.41 -10.34
CA LEU A 214 -4.59 -10.05 -11.48
C LEU A 214 -3.11 -10.25 -11.15
N GLY A 215 -2.64 -9.80 -9.97
CA GLY A 215 -1.27 -10.01 -9.51
C GLY A 215 -0.87 -11.47 -9.46
N SER A 216 -1.74 -12.36 -8.94
CA SER A 216 -1.51 -13.82 -8.94
C SER A 216 -1.36 -14.37 -10.37
N ARG A 217 -2.19 -13.93 -11.31
CA ARG A 217 -2.11 -14.33 -12.73
C ARG A 217 -0.87 -13.81 -13.43
N LEU A 218 -0.38 -12.66 -13.01
CA LEU A 218 0.87 -12.09 -13.49
C LEU A 218 2.10 -12.77 -12.88
N GLY A 219 1.93 -13.71 -11.95
CA GLY A 219 3.01 -14.47 -11.32
C GLY A 219 3.73 -13.73 -10.20
N LEU A 220 3.14 -12.69 -9.65
CA LEU A 220 3.71 -12.02 -8.47
C LEU A 220 3.64 -12.93 -7.24
N PRO A 221 4.64 -12.87 -6.33
CA PRO A 221 4.66 -13.71 -5.14
C PRO A 221 3.52 -13.35 -4.17
N ASP A 222 2.98 -14.35 -3.51
CA ASP A 222 1.90 -14.23 -2.52
C ASP A 222 2.22 -13.22 -1.41
N GLU A 223 3.47 -13.12 -1.01
CA GLU A 223 3.92 -12.18 0.01
C GLU A 223 3.72 -10.71 -0.39
N MET A 224 3.84 -10.41 -1.67
CA MET A 224 3.59 -9.08 -2.22
C MET A 224 2.08 -8.83 -2.43
N ILE A 225 1.36 -9.82 -2.96
CA ILE A 225 -0.07 -9.71 -3.28
C ILE A 225 -0.91 -9.57 -2.01
N TRP A 226 -0.62 -10.35 -0.97
CA TRP A 226 -1.39 -10.41 0.26
C TRP A 226 -0.79 -9.58 1.40
N ARG A 227 0.15 -8.71 1.07
CA ARG A 227 0.70 -7.78 2.05
C ARG A 227 -0.42 -6.93 2.66
N HIS A 228 -0.39 -6.83 3.99
CA HIS A 228 -1.30 -5.92 4.70
C HIS A 228 -1.08 -4.48 4.27
N PRO A 229 -2.13 -3.65 4.25
CA PRO A 229 -1.99 -2.23 3.96
C PRO A 229 -0.93 -1.58 4.82
N PHE A 230 -0.04 -0.83 4.18
CA PHE A 230 1.01 -0.09 4.83
C PHE A 230 0.93 1.37 4.38
N PRO A 231 0.82 2.33 5.31
CA PRO A 231 0.59 3.72 4.94
C PRO A 231 1.81 4.32 4.26
N GLY A 232 1.60 5.29 3.36
CA GLY A 232 2.69 5.99 2.68
C GLY A 232 3.77 6.56 3.61
N PRO A 233 3.42 7.15 4.78
CA PRO A 233 4.41 7.58 5.78
C PRO A 233 5.16 6.45 6.49
N GLY A 234 4.89 5.21 6.19
CA GLY A 234 5.60 4.05 6.72
C GLY A 234 5.52 3.94 8.24
N LEU A 235 6.64 3.53 8.84
CA LEU A 235 6.78 3.39 10.29
C LEU A 235 6.75 4.73 11.04
N ALA A 236 6.94 5.88 10.40
CA ALA A 236 6.96 7.17 11.07
C ALA A 236 5.64 7.49 11.81
N VAL A 237 4.48 7.07 11.27
CA VAL A 237 3.17 7.25 11.91
C VAL A 237 2.84 6.15 12.91
N ARG A 238 3.65 5.10 13.00
CA ARG A 238 3.58 4.04 14.01
C ARG A 238 4.61 4.23 15.13
N CYS A 239 5.57 5.12 14.94
CA CYS A 239 6.48 5.65 15.95
C CYS A 239 5.86 6.93 16.53
N LEU A 240 5.09 6.79 17.61
CA LEU A 240 4.46 7.96 18.25
C LEU A 240 5.52 8.80 18.96
N GLY A 241 5.36 10.12 18.92
CA GLY A 241 6.40 11.04 19.37
C GLY A 241 7.48 11.27 18.30
N ALA A 242 8.67 11.68 18.70
CA ALA A 242 9.79 11.96 17.78
C ALA A 242 10.26 10.70 17.05
N VAL A 243 10.67 10.85 15.78
CA VAL A 243 11.22 9.78 14.96
C VAL A 243 12.74 9.85 15.00
N THR A 244 13.38 8.81 15.53
CA THR A 244 14.84 8.66 15.53
C THR A 244 15.23 7.30 14.95
N ARG A 245 16.49 7.15 14.50
CA ARG A 245 16.99 5.87 13.98
C ARG A 245 16.80 4.73 14.98
N ASP A 246 17.20 4.93 16.21
CA ASP A 246 17.11 3.93 17.28
C ASP A 246 15.66 3.54 17.57
N ARG A 247 14.73 4.52 17.61
CA ARG A 247 13.31 4.23 17.82
C ARG A 247 12.69 3.50 16.63
N LEU A 248 13.06 3.86 15.41
CA LEU A 248 12.61 3.16 14.20
C LEU A 248 13.15 1.73 14.14
N GLU A 249 14.40 1.51 14.53
CA GLU A 249 14.99 0.18 14.56
C GLU A 249 14.28 -0.74 15.56
N ARG A 250 14.04 -0.26 16.76
CA ARG A 250 13.25 -1.01 17.77
C ARG A 250 11.85 -1.33 17.28
N LEU A 251 11.17 -0.34 16.68
CA LEU A 251 9.83 -0.55 16.10
C LEU A 251 9.87 -1.55 14.94
N ARG A 252 10.86 -1.47 14.07
CA ARG A 252 11.04 -2.35 12.92
C ARG A 252 11.23 -3.80 13.35
N LEU A 253 12.07 -4.04 14.36
CA LEU A 253 12.30 -5.36 14.94
C LEU A 253 11.03 -5.91 15.60
N ALA A 254 10.34 -5.10 16.40
CA ALA A 254 9.08 -5.49 17.03
C ALA A 254 7.99 -5.80 16.01
N ASP A 255 7.84 -4.98 14.96
CA ASP A 255 6.87 -5.20 13.88
C ASP A 255 7.19 -6.49 13.10
N ALA A 256 8.47 -6.77 12.86
CA ALA A 256 8.90 -8.02 12.21
C ALA A 256 8.54 -9.26 13.06
N ILE A 257 8.77 -9.22 14.38
CA ILE A 257 8.38 -10.29 15.30
C ILE A 257 6.86 -10.51 15.27
N VAL A 258 6.07 -9.43 15.34
CA VAL A 258 4.60 -9.52 15.27
C VAL A 258 4.17 -10.21 13.98
N ILE A 259 4.65 -9.74 12.82
CA ILE A 259 4.28 -10.29 11.52
C ILE A 259 4.69 -11.76 11.38
N GLU A 260 5.89 -12.12 11.85
CA GLU A 260 6.39 -13.50 11.82
C GLU A 260 5.49 -14.44 12.62
N GLU A 261 5.16 -14.09 13.87
CA GLU A 261 4.31 -14.93 14.73
C GLU A 261 2.88 -15.05 14.22
N ILE A 262 2.31 -13.97 13.68
CA ILE A 262 0.99 -13.98 13.05
C ILE A 262 0.98 -14.89 11.80
N ARG A 263 2.05 -14.88 11.00
CA ARG A 263 2.21 -15.79 9.84
C ARG A 263 2.37 -17.23 10.29
N ARG A 264 3.20 -17.50 11.31
CA ARG A 264 3.42 -18.84 11.90
C ARG A 264 2.13 -19.43 12.44
N ALA A 265 1.30 -18.62 13.08
CA ALA A 265 -0.03 -19.00 13.56
C ALA A 265 -1.09 -19.11 12.44
N LYS A 266 -0.77 -18.84 11.17
CA LYS A 266 -1.67 -18.83 10.00
C LYS A 266 -2.82 -17.82 10.12
N LEU A 267 -2.65 -16.77 10.90
CA LEU A 267 -3.64 -15.72 11.14
C LEU A 267 -3.49 -14.53 10.17
N TYR A 268 -2.40 -14.46 9.41
CA TYR A 268 -2.07 -13.30 8.58
C TYR A 268 -3.15 -12.98 7.54
N ARG A 269 -3.76 -13.98 6.90
CA ARG A 269 -4.86 -13.78 5.94
C ARG A 269 -6.23 -13.60 6.59
N GLN A 270 -6.36 -13.96 7.87
CA GLN A 270 -7.59 -13.77 8.63
C GLN A 270 -7.67 -12.37 9.27
N THR A 271 -6.52 -11.69 9.38
CA THR A 271 -6.44 -10.31 9.84
C THR A 271 -6.36 -9.39 8.62
N SER A 272 -7.10 -8.28 8.63
CA SER A 272 -7.03 -7.28 7.56
C SER A 272 -5.78 -6.41 7.71
N GLN A 273 -5.37 -6.14 8.96
CA GLN A 273 -4.14 -5.43 9.27
C GLN A 273 -3.64 -5.76 10.68
N VAL A 274 -2.35 -6.07 10.81
CA VAL A 274 -1.67 -6.24 12.10
C VAL A 274 -0.31 -5.56 12.06
N PHE A 275 0.08 -4.89 13.15
CA PHE A 275 1.35 -4.18 13.27
C PHE A 275 1.68 -3.77 14.70
N ALA A 276 2.96 -3.46 14.92
CA ALA A 276 3.46 -2.85 16.15
C ALA A 276 3.37 -1.32 16.10
N VAL A 277 3.20 -0.70 17.25
CA VAL A 277 3.23 0.76 17.47
C VAL A 277 4.15 1.04 18.66
N LEU A 278 5.13 1.92 18.46
CA LEU A 278 6.02 2.36 19.54
C LEU A 278 5.43 3.59 20.21
N LEU A 279 5.20 3.48 21.51
CA LEU A 279 4.64 4.56 22.33
C LEU A 279 5.75 5.36 23.04
N PRO A 280 5.65 6.69 23.15
CA PRO A 280 6.64 7.53 23.84
C PRO A 280 6.42 7.50 25.36
N VAL A 281 6.19 6.30 25.91
CA VAL A 281 5.93 6.06 27.34
C VAL A 281 6.88 4.98 27.80
N GLN A 282 7.58 5.23 28.89
CA GLN A 282 8.50 4.25 29.48
C GLN A 282 7.79 3.38 30.52
N SER A 283 7.99 2.09 30.43
CA SER A 283 7.59 1.11 31.43
C SER A 283 8.80 0.66 32.24
N VAL A 284 8.58 0.37 33.51
CA VAL A 284 9.61 -0.21 34.37
C VAL A 284 9.61 -1.71 34.20
N GLY A 285 10.73 -2.24 33.76
CA GLY A 285 11.00 -3.68 33.74
C GLY A 285 12.03 -4.06 34.81
N VAL A 286 12.11 -5.34 35.13
CA VAL A 286 13.15 -5.92 35.98
C VAL A 286 13.86 -6.99 35.18
N MET A 287 15.16 -6.83 34.94
CA MET A 287 16.02 -7.85 34.34
C MET A 287 17.14 -8.20 35.33
N GLY A 288 17.05 -9.39 35.88
CA GLY A 288 17.92 -9.78 36.99
C GLY A 288 17.69 -8.87 38.21
N ASP A 289 18.76 -8.29 38.75
CA ASP A 289 18.72 -7.39 39.91
C ASP A 289 18.60 -5.89 39.53
N ALA A 290 18.51 -5.56 38.23
CA ALA A 290 18.46 -4.19 37.73
C ALA A 290 17.06 -3.80 37.22
N ARG A 291 16.68 -2.55 37.53
CA ARG A 291 15.51 -1.93 36.87
C ARG A 291 15.86 -1.45 35.48
N THR A 292 15.02 -1.80 34.52
CA THR A 292 15.11 -1.31 33.13
C THR A 292 13.96 -0.34 32.85
N TYR A 293 14.22 0.63 31.99
CA TYR A 293 13.22 1.60 31.53
C TYR A 293 13.20 1.50 30.01
N SER A 294 12.12 0.93 29.49
CA SER A 294 11.97 0.74 28.04
C SER A 294 10.65 1.31 27.55
N GLU A 295 10.65 1.78 26.30
CA GLU A 295 9.42 2.25 25.64
C GLU A 295 8.45 1.09 25.42
N VAL A 296 7.17 1.39 25.49
CA VAL A 296 6.09 0.39 25.35
C VAL A 296 5.80 0.14 23.88
N ILE A 297 5.68 -1.13 23.51
CA ILE A 297 5.15 -1.59 22.22
C ILE A 297 3.68 -1.96 22.40
N ALA A 298 2.79 -1.31 21.63
CA ALA A 298 1.41 -1.74 21.49
C ALA A 298 1.23 -2.54 20.20
N ILE A 299 0.43 -3.61 20.25
CA ILE A 299 0.05 -4.39 19.06
C ILE A 299 -1.35 -3.95 18.63
N ARG A 300 -1.51 -3.60 17.37
CA ARG A 300 -2.81 -3.35 16.77
C ARG A 300 -3.11 -4.45 15.75
N ALA A 301 -4.21 -5.17 15.95
CA ALA A 301 -4.73 -6.16 15.02
C ALA A 301 -6.21 -5.87 14.79
N VAL A 302 -6.59 -5.70 13.52
CA VAL A 302 -7.97 -5.38 13.13
C VAL A 302 -8.42 -6.28 11.98
N GLU A 303 -9.70 -6.55 11.99
CA GLU A 303 -10.44 -7.12 10.87
C GLU A 303 -11.43 -6.10 10.32
N THR A 304 -11.55 -6.08 9.02
CA THR A 304 -12.48 -5.21 8.29
C THR A 304 -12.66 -5.80 6.89
N GLU A 305 -13.83 -5.62 6.33
CA GLU A 305 -14.09 -6.00 4.94
C GLU A 305 -14.03 -4.79 4.00
N ASP A 306 -14.44 -3.62 4.47
CA ASP A 306 -14.58 -2.39 3.69
C ASP A 306 -13.57 -1.29 4.04
N PHE A 307 -12.74 -1.48 5.06
CA PHE A 307 -11.84 -0.47 5.66
C PHE A 307 -12.53 0.81 6.17
N MET A 308 -13.86 0.86 6.16
CA MET A 308 -14.66 1.94 6.74
C MET A 308 -15.05 1.62 8.18
N THR A 309 -15.40 0.38 8.43
CA THR A 309 -15.68 -0.16 9.76
C THR A 309 -14.65 -1.23 10.08
N ALA A 310 -14.07 -1.18 11.27
CA ALA A 310 -13.08 -2.14 11.70
C ALA A 310 -13.34 -2.59 13.14
N ASP A 311 -13.24 -3.89 13.37
CA ASP A 311 -13.25 -4.45 14.72
C ASP A 311 -11.84 -4.96 15.07
N TRP A 312 -11.58 -5.15 16.36
CA TRP A 312 -10.30 -5.71 16.82
C TRP A 312 -10.33 -7.24 16.71
N VAL A 313 -9.20 -7.80 16.24
CA VAL A 313 -9.04 -9.24 16.12
C VAL A 313 -8.76 -9.84 17.49
N ARG A 314 -9.50 -10.89 17.85
CA ARG A 314 -9.26 -11.66 19.07
C ARG A 314 -8.11 -12.64 18.86
N LEU A 315 -6.88 -12.15 18.94
CA LEU A 315 -5.69 -12.99 18.82
C LEU A 315 -5.64 -14.01 19.95
N PRO A 316 -5.25 -15.29 19.68
CA PRO A 316 -5.06 -16.29 20.72
C PRO A 316 -4.03 -15.85 21.76
N TYR A 317 -4.28 -16.14 23.04
CA TYR A 317 -3.37 -15.78 24.13
C TYR A 317 -1.96 -16.38 23.96
N GLU A 318 -1.87 -17.57 23.41
CA GLU A 318 -0.59 -18.26 23.16
C GLU A 318 0.24 -17.48 22.13
N VAL A 319 -0.37 -16.94 21.11
CA VAL A 319 0.30 -16.10 20.10
C VAL A 319 0.78 -14.79 20.72
N LEU A 320 -0.09 -14.14 21.52
CA LEU A 320 0.28 -12.91 22.24
C LEU A 320 1.42 -13.14 23.24
N ALA A 321 1.40 -14.27 23.96
CA ALA A 321 2.45 -14.62 24.90
C ALA A 321 3.82 -14.81 24.21
N VAL A 322 3.85 -15.48 23.06
CA VAL A 322 5.09 -15.65 22.26
C VAL A 322 5.58 -14.31 21.72
N ILE A 323 4.69 -13.49 21.14
CA ILE A 323 5.06 -12.16 20.65
C ILE A 323 5.65 -11.31 21.78
N SER A 324 4.95 -11.24 22.93
CA SER A 324 5.42 -10.48 24.09
C SER A 324 6.81 -10.94 24.54
N SER A 325 7.01 -12.27 24.68
CA SER A 325 8.29 -12.85 25.12
C SER A 325 9.45 -12.59 24.15
N ARG A 326 9.16 -12.42 22.86
CA ARG A 326 10.18 -12.16 21.82
C ARG A 326 10.52 -10.67 21.69
N ILE A 327 9.60 -9.78 22.03
CA ILE A 327 9.81 -8.33 21.96
C ILE A 327 10.57 -7.81 23.18
N ILE A 328 10.37 -8.40 24.35
CA ILE A 328 11.06 -8.06 25.59
C ILE A 328 12.51 -8.58 25.57
#